data_6bf2f1b603944ed80c62cf756520ff25
#
_entry.id   6bf2f1b603944ed80c62cf756520ff25
#
_cell.length_a   1.000
_cell.length_b   1.000
_cell.length_c   1.000
_cell.angle_alpha   90.00
_cell.angle_beta   90.00
_cell.angle_gamma   90.00
#
_symmetry.space_group_name_H-M   'P 1'
#
loop_
_entity.id
_entity.type
_entity.pdbx_description
1 polymer ?
#
loop_
_entity_poly.entity_id
_entity_poly.type
_entity_poly.pdbx_seq_one_letter_code
_entity_poly.pdbx_strand_id
1 'polypeptide(L)'
;MRDGRTNMNKEIMNIKVESIFPNTYQPRKFFNEEALNELSQSIIEHGIIQPITVRRMGDKFELVAGERRWRAARMAELEFVPCNVIDITDTESAELALLENLQREDLNFMEEAEAYYNLINDHKFTQEELAKRMGKKQSTIANKLRLLKLSDKVRILCLENNLTERHARALLSLPNEE
;
A
#
# COMPACT_ATOMS: atom_id res chain seq x y z
N MET A 1 -15.53 5.96 -25.44
CA MET A 1 -14.16 6.21 -24.93
C MET A 1 -14.28 7.17 -23.77
N ARG A 2 -14.29 6.69 -22.53
CA ARG A 2 -14.19 7.56 -21.33
C ARG A 2 -12.74 7.51 -20.90
N ASP A 3 -12.06 8.63 -21.07
CA ASP A 3 -10.69 8.84 -20.63
C ASP A 3 -10.69 8.78 -19.09
N GLY A 4 -10.17 7.68 -18.55
CA GLY A 4 -10.20 7.34 -17.11
C GLY A 4 -9.18 8.14 -16.30
N ARG A 5 -9.10 9.44 -16.51
CA ARG A 5 -8.47 10.35 -15.55
C ARG A 5 -9.53 10.73 -14.53
N THR A 6 -9.58 10.03 -13.43
CA THR A 6 -10.25 10.52 -12.23
C THR A 6 -9.62 11.89 -11.92
N ASN A 7 -10.36 12.94 -12.21
CA ASN A 7 -9.98 14.29 -11.83
C ASN A 7 -10.08 14.35 -10.30
N MET A 8 -9.02 13.89 -9.62
CA MET A 8 -8.92 14.05 -8.17
C MET A 8 -8.80 15.54 -7.91
N ASN A 9 -9.91 16.19 -7.59
CA ASN A 9 -9.89 17.53 -7.02
C ASN A 9 -9.08 17.44 -5.72
N LYS A 10 -7.80 17.75 -5.81
CA LYS A 10 -6.87 17.79 -4.66
C LYS A 10 -7.03 19.17 -4.02
N GLU A 11 -7.84 19.24 -3.01
CA GLU A 11 -7.90 20.43 -2.17
C GLU A 11 -7.00 20.23 -0.95
N ILE A 12 -6.01 21.13 -0.78
CA ILE A 12 -5.16 21.09 0.41
C ILE A 12 -5.86 21.87 1.51
N MET A 13 -6.18 21.20 2.60
CA MET A 13 -6.84 21.78 3.77
C MET A 13 -6.04 21.48 5.03
N ASN A 14 -6.04 22.42 5.98
CA ASN A 14 -5.58 22.15 7.34
C ASN A 14 -6.69 21.48 8.13
N ILE A 15 -6.49 20.24 8.53
CA ILE A 15 -7.47 19.41 9.24
C ILE A 15 -6.98 19.13 10.64
N LYS A 16 -7.89 19.18 11.62
CA LYS A 16 -7.58 18.79 13.00
C LYS A 16 -7.10 17.35 13.06
N VAL A 17 -5.97 17.12 13.70
CA VAL A 17 -5.36 15.77 13.83
C VAL A 17 -6.32 14.77 14.47
N GLU A 18 -7.11 15.22 15.45
CA GLU A 18 -8.14 14.43 16.15
C GLU A 18 -9.33 14.01 15.26
N SER A 19 -9.58 14.75 14.18
CA SER A 19 -10.65 14.44 13.22
C SER A 19 -10.23 13.37 12.20
N ILE A 20 -8.95 12.97 12.19
CA ILE A 20 -8.40 11.96 11.29
C ILE A 20 -8.30 10.63 12.02
N PHE A 21 -8.83 9.57 11.41
CA PHE A 21 -8.71 8.21 11.92
C PHE A 21 -8.05 7.28 10.88
N PRO A 22 -7.34 6.23 11.35
CA PRO A 22 -6.67 5.31 10.45
C PRO A 22 -7.66 4.45 9.66
N ASN A 23 -7.28 4.08 8.44
CA ASN A 23 -8.03 3.13 7.63
C ASN A 23 -7.89 1.72 8.23
N THR A 24 -9.00 1.00 8.38
CA THR A 24 -9.06 -0.37 8.90
C THR A 24 -8.36 -1.39 8.00
N TYR A 25 -8.20 -1.08 6.72
CA TYR A 25 -7.53 -1.94 5.72
C TYR A 25 -6.02 -1.74 5.66
N GLN A 26 -5.43 -0.91 6.52
CA GLN A 26 -3.97 -0.69 6.53
C GLN A 26 -3.24 -1.89 7.16
N PRO A 27 -2.43 -2.63 6.39
CA PRO A 27 -1.79 -3.86 6.87
C PRO A 27 -0.59 -3.62 7.79
N ARG A 28 -0.07 -2.38 7.86
CA ARG A 28 1.13 -2.06 8.64
C ARG A 28 0.83 -1.99 10.13
N LYS A 29 1.14 -3.07 10.87
CA LYS A 29 0.95 -3.16 12.33
C LYS A 29 2.18 -2.72 13.16
N PHE A 30 3.37 -2.75 12.56
CA PHE A 30 4.62 -2.46 13.26
C PHE A 30 5.27 -1.18 12.71
N PHE A 31 5.57 -0.28 13.61
CA PHE A 31 6.30 0.96 13.32
C PHE A 31 7.52 1.00 14.23
N ASN A 32 8.68 1.30 13.67
CA ASN A 32 9.87 1.56 14.46
C ASN A 32 9.68 2.88 15.23
N GLU A 33 9.69 2.80 16.55
CA GLU A 33 9.47 3.95 17.45
C GLU A 33 10.56 5.01 17.31
N GLU A 34 11.83 4.61 17.15
CA GLU A 34 12.95 5.54 16.96
C GLU A 34 12.74 6.37 15.69
N ALA A 35 12.42 5.69 14.56
CA ALA A 35 12.17 6.37 13.30
C ALA A 35 10.88 7.24 13.29
N LEU A 36 9.92 6.98 14.19
CA LEU A 36 8.77 7.85 14.41
C LEU A 36 9.15 9.07 15.25
N ASN A 37 9.99 8.90 16.27
CA ASN A 37 10.49 10.00 17.09
C ASN A 37 11.32 10.98 16.26
N GLU A 38 12.25 10.49 15.42
CA GLU A 38 13.01 11.32 14.50
C GLU A 38 12.10 12.12 13.56
N LEU A 39 11.10 11.47 13.00
CA LEU A 39 10.12 12.13 12.13
C LEU A 39 9.30 13.17 12.90
N SER A 40 8.92 12.89 14.15
CA SER A 40 8.20 13.83 15.01
C SER A 40 9.05 15.10 15.28
N GLN A 41 10.33 14.94 15.59
CA GLN A 41 11.25 16.06 15.77
C GLN A 41 11.37 16.90 14.48
N SER A 42 11.54 16.24 13.34
CA SER A 42 11.57 16.92 12.04
C SER A 42 10.28 17.70 11.74
N ILE A 43 9.14 17.14 12.14
CA ILE A 43 7.82 17.80 11.96
C ILE A 43 7.68 19.01 12.89
N ILE A 44 8.21 18.98 14.10
CA ILE A 44 8.24 20.12 15.02
C ILE A 44 9.05 21.28 14.42
N GLU A 45 10.20 20.98 13.81
CA GLU A 45 11.12 21.99 13.26
C GLU A 45 10.64 22.56 11.90
N HIS A 46 10.15 21.71 11.02
CA HIS A 46 9.91 22.07 9.61
C HIS A 46 8.43 21.97 9.19
N GLY A 47 7.56 21.46 10.05
CA GLY A 47 6.19 21.14 9.70
C GLY A 47 6.09 19.90 8.78
N ILE A 48 4.89 19.64 8.29
CA ILE A 48 4.63 18.56 7.32
C ILE A 48 4.79 19.12 5.90
N ILE A 49 5.92 18.79 5.25
CA ILE A 49 6.23 19.25 3.89
C ILE A 49 5.31 18.57 2.86
N GLN A 50 5.10 17.27 2.98
CA GLN A 50 4.18 16.53 2.11
C GLN A 50 2.84 16.30 2.81
N PRO A 51 1.72 16.87 2.31
CA PRO A 51 0.40 16.69 2.90
C PRO A 51 0.02 15.22 3.07
N ILE A 52 -0.72 14.93 4.13
CA ILE A 52 -1.34 13.63 4.37
C ILE A 52 -2.53 13.50 3.42
N THR A 53 -2.79 12.31 2.88
CA THR A 53 -3.95 12.10 2.02
C THR A 53 -5.08 11.49 2.83
N VAL A 54 -6.24 12.14 2.81
CA VAL A 54 -7.43 11.74 3.54
C VAL A 54 -8.66 11.76 2.63
N ARG A 55 -9.69 11.01 2.98
CA ARG A 55 -11.03 11.13 2.38
C ARG A 55 -12.07 11.55 3.43
N ARG A 56 -13.11 12.20 2.99
CA ARG A 56 -14.18 12.63 3.88
C ARG A 56 -15.10 11.46 4.24
N MET A 57 -15.40 11.32 5.53
CA MET A 57 -16.33 10.34 6.10
C MET A 57 -17.28 11.04 7.06
N GLY A 58 -18.35 11.65 6.52
CA GLY A 58 -19.24 12.53 7.31
C GLY A 58 -18.47 13.74 7.85
N ASP A 59 -18.46 13.91 9.17
CA ASP A 59 -17.76 15.01 9.86
C ASP A 59 -16.28 14.69 10.18
N LYS A 60 -15.81 13.50 9.84
CA LYS A 60 -14.44 13.04 10.09
C LYS A 60 -13.72 12.75 8.78
N PHE A 61 -12.43 12.41 8.91
CA PHE A 61 -11.57 12.08 7.77
C PHE A 61 -10.88 10.75 7.99
N GLU A 62 -10.97 9.87 7.01
CA GLU A 62 -10.23 8.61 7.02
C GLU A 62 -8.89 8.79 6.31
N LEU A 63 -7.85 8.26 6.92
CA LEU A 63 -6.49 8.29 6.39
C LEU A 63 -6.37 7.33 5.20
N VAL A 64 -6.02 7.86 4.03
CA VAL A 64 -5.76 7.07 2.81
C VAL A 64 -4.27 6.79 2.66
N ALA A 65 -3.41 7.81 2.85
CA ALA A 65 -1.95 7.65 2.80
C ALA A 65 -1.25 8.63 3.74
N GLY A 66 -0.07 8.24 4.25
CA GLY A 66 0.76 9.07 5.13
C GLY A 66 0.64 8.77 6.61
N GLU A 67 0.35 7.52 7.00
CA GLU A 67 0.17 7.11 8.41
C GLU A 67 1.36 7.46 9.30
N ARG A 68 2.60 7.29 8.84
CA ARG A 68 3.78 7.68 9.62
C ARG A 68 3.78 9.17 9.95
N ARG A 69 3.42 10.03 8.99
CA ARG A 69 3.34 11.49 9.18
C ARG A 69 2.22 11.87 10.15
N TRP A 70 1.06 11.23 10.03
CA TRP A 70 -0.04 11.44 10.95
C TRP A 70 0.31 11.01 12.39
N ARG A 71 0.92 9.84 12.59
CA ARG A 71 1.38 9.38 13.90
C ARG A 71 2.43 10.32 14.50
N ALA A 72 3.44 10.70 13.70
CA ALA A 72 4.48 11.62 14.13
C ALA A 72 3.91 13.01 14.47
N ALA A 73 2.92 13.50 13.72
CA ALA A 73 2.21 14.75 14.02
C ALA A 73 1.42 14.69 15.35
N ARG A 74 0.82 13.53 15.66
CA ARG A 74 0.18 13.30 16.96
C ARG A 74 1.19 13.30 18.11
N MET A 75 2.36 12.68 17.90
CA MET A 75 3.46 12.70 18.88
C MET A 75 4.04 14.10 19.07
N ALA A 76 4.05 14.91 18.01
CA ALA A 76 4.45 16.33 18.03
C ALA A 76 3.35 17.25 18.59
N GLU A 77 2.22 16.72 19.03
CA GLU A 77 1.06 17.47 19.58
C GLU A 77 0.56 18.58 18.66
N LEU A 78 0.66 18.38 17.33
CA LEU A 78 0.10 19.36 16.39
C LEU A 78 -1.43 19.36 16.42
N GLU A 79 -2.03 20.55 16.48
CA GLU A 79 -3.49 20.70 16.43
C GLU A 79 -4.01 20.45 14.99
N PHE A 80 -3.31 20.95 13.97
CA PHE A 80 -3.67 20.85 12.57
C PHE A 80 -2.56 20.29 11.71
N VAL A 81 -2.95 19.57 10.65
CA VAL A 81 -2.02 19.02 9.65
C VAL A 81 -2.52 19.32 8.23
N PRO A 82 -1.61 19.62 7.28
CA PRO A 82 -1.98 19.81 5.89
C PRO A 82 -2.39 18.48 5.28
N CYS A 83 -3.59 18.44 4.71
CA CYS A 83 -4.16 17.24 4.09
C CYS A 83 -4.59 17.50 2.65
N ASN A 84 -4.32 16.56 1.76
CA ASN A 84 -5.01 16.43 0.49
C ASN A 84 -6.33 15.69 0.72
N VAL A 85 -7.45 16.40 0.58
CA VAL A 85 -8.76 15.76 0.65
C VAL A 85 -9.13 15.25 -0.72
N ILE A 86 -9.44 13.95 -0.80
CA ILE A 86 -9.89 13.29 -2.02
C ILE A 86 -11.29 12.74 -1.82
N ASP A 87 -12.10 12.82 -2.88
CA ASP A 87 -13.44 12.26 -2.89
C ASP A 87 -13.40 10.89 -3.59
N ILE A 88 -13.40 9.84 -2.79
CA ILE A 88 -13.31 8.45 -3.24
C ILE A 88 -14.24 7.56 -2.42
N THR A 89 -14.74 6.51 -3.06
CA THR A 89 -15.56 5.48 -2.42
C THR A 89 -14.74 4.59 -1.47
N ASP A 90 -15.42 3.79 -0.64
CA ASP A 90 -14.77 2.80 0.23
C ASP A 90 -13.91 1.82 -0.57
N THR A 91 -14.41 1.36 -1.72
CA THR A 91 -13.69 0.45 -2.60
C THR A 91 -12.42 1.09 -3.15
N GLU A 92 -12.49 2.32 -3.64
CA GLU A 92 -11.32 3.04 -4.17
C GLU A 92 -10.30 3.34 -3.05
N SER A 93 -10.76 3.64 -1.83
CA SER A 93 -9.86 3.83 -0.68
C SER A 93 -9.11 2.55 -0.33
N ALA A 94 -9.80 1.41 -0.29
CA ALA A 94 -9.18 0.10 -0.05
C ALA A 94 -8.16 -0.24 -1.16
N GLU A 95 -8.51 0.00 -2.44
CA GLU A 95 -7.61 -0.19 -3.58
C GLU A 95 -6.33 0.66 -3.46
N LEU A 96 -6.47 1.94 -3.12
CA LEU A 96 -5.32 2.84 -2.97
C LEU A 96 -4.41 2.40 -1.81
N ALA A 97 -4.98 1.97 -0.70
CA ALA A 97 -4.21 1.46 0.43
C ALA A 97 -3.43 0.19 0.07
N LEU A 98 -4.04 -0.71 -0.70
CA LEU A 98 -3.39 -1.93 -1.18
C LEU A 98 -2.29 -1.62 -2.19
N LEU A 99 -2.53 -0.69 -3.13
CA LEU A 99 -1.54 -0.28 -4.12
C LEU A 99 -0.33 0.42 -3.47
N GLU A 100 -0.58 1.27 -2.45
CA GLU A 100 0.50 1.92 -1.68
C GLU A 100 1.35 0.88 -0.95
N ASN A 101 0.70 -0.07 -0.28
CA ASN A 101 1.39 -1.15 0.42
C ASN A 101 2.24 -2.01 -0.54
N LEU A 102 1.74 -2.24 -1.75
CA LEU A 102 2.44 -3.02 -2.78
C LEU A 102 3.68 -2.32 -3.34
N GLN A 103 3.78 -0.98 -3.23
CA GLN A 103 4.94 -0.21 -3.65
C GLN A 103 6.06 -0.17 -2.60
N ARG A 104 5.91 -0.89 -1.49
CA ARG A 104 6.94 -0.98 -0.46
C ARG A 104 8.12 -1.82 -0.95
N GLU A 105 9.32 -1.39 -0.60
CA GLU A 105 10.57 -2.07 -0.97
C GLU A 105 10.86 -3.33 -0.13
N ASP A 106 10.15 -3.51 0.99
CA ASP A 106 10.39 -4.57 1.97
C ASP A 106 9.49 -5.82 1.78
N LEU A 107 8.62 -5.86 0.76
CA LEU A 107 7.83 -7.04 0.44
C LEU A 107 8.69 -8.15 -0.16
N ASN A 108 8.55 -9.36 0.36
CA ASN A 108 9.10 -10.50 -0.32
C ASN A 108 8.28 -10.85 -1.59
N PHE A 109 8.87 -11.65 -2.47
CA PHE A 109 8.26 -11.93 -3.78
C PHE A 109 6.96 -12.77 -3.70
N MET A 110 6.72 -13.51 -2.61
CA MET A 110 5.47 -14.21 -2.36
C MET A 110 4.38 -13.27 -1.86
N GLU A 111 4.70 -12.38 -0.93
CA GLU A 111 3.78 -11.32 -0.46
C GLU A 111 3.33 -10.43 -1.61
N GLU A 112 4.25 -10.07 -2.51
CA GLU A 112 3.91 -9.31 -3.71
C GLU A 112 2.96 -10.11 -4.64
N ALA A 113 3.17 -11.42 -4.80
CA ALA A 113 2.29 -12.28 -5.58
C ALA A 113 0.87 -12.37 -4.99
N GLU A 114 0.77 -12.52 -3.67
CA GLU A 114 -0.51 -12.56 -2.95
C GLU A 114 -1.25 -11.24 -3.03
N ALA A 115 -0.54 -10.12 -2.90
CA ALA A 115 -1.14 -8.79 -3.05
C ALA A 115 -1.70 -8.57 -4.48
N TYR A 116 -0.99 -9.01 -5.53
CA TYR A 116 -1.51 -8.99 -6.90
C TYR A 116 -2.75 -9.85 -7.06
N TYR A 117 -2.74 -11.04 -6.45
CA TYR A 117 -3.88 -11.97 -6.50
C TYR A 117 -5.12 -11.33 -5.87
N ASN A 118 -5.00 -10.73 -4.69
CA ASN A 118 -6.10 -10.08 -3.97
C ASN A 118 -6.66 -8.90 -4.77
N LEU A 119 -5.80 -8.05 -5.36
CA LEU A 119 -6.25 -6.94 -6.21
C LEU A 119 -7.05 -7.42 -7.43
N ILE A 120 -6.66 -8.54 -8.04
CA ILE A 120 -7.36 -9.07 -9.21
C ILE A 120 -8.69 -9.72 -8.80
N ASN A 121 -8.73 -10.52 -7.75
CA ASN A 121 -9.91 -11.29 -7.40
C ASN A 121 -10.94 -10.48 -6.60
N ASP A 122 -10.49 -9.71 -5.62
CA ASP A 122 -11.37 -8.99 -4.69
C ASP A 122 -11.77 -7.62 -5.25
N HIS A 123 -10.82 -6.94 -5.91
CA HIS A 123 -11.02 -5.59 -6.47
C HIS A 123 -11.22 -5.58 -7.99
N LYS A 124 -11.32 -6.76 -8.64
CA LYS A 124 -11.66 -6.93 -10.06
C LYS A 124 -10.71 -6.24 -11.05
N PHE A 125 -9.46 -6.00 -10.64
CA PHE A 125 -8.45 -5.51 -11.56
C PHE A 125 -8.14 -6.56 -12.63
N THR A 126 -7.92 -6.12 -13.85
CA THR A 126 -7.27 -6.95 -14.85
C THR A 126 -5.75 -6.94 -14.64
N GLN A 127 -5.04 -7.97 -15.11
CA GLN A 127 -3.58 -7.99 -15.04
C GLN A 127 -2.94 -6.81 -15.79
N GLU A 128 -3.59 -6.34 -16.85
CA GLU A 128 -3.12 -5.21 -17.65
C GLU A 128 -3.27 -3.88 -16.90
N GLU A 129 -4.42 -3.64 -16.27
CA GLU A 129 -4.65 -2.44 -15.44
C GLU A 129 -3.69 -2.39 -14.27
N LEU A 130 -3.48 -3.52 -13.58
CA LEU A 130 -2.56 -3.62 -12.47
C LEU A 130 -1.11 -3.34 -12.93
N ALA A 131 -0.69 -3.92 -14.05
CA ALA A 131 0.62 -3.69 -14.64
C ALA A 131 0.85 -2.21 -14.96
N LYS A 132 -0.14 -1.55 -15.58
CA LYS A 132 -0.09 -0.12 -15.90
C LYS A 132 0.03 0.75 -14.64
N ARG A 133 -0.75 0.45 -13.59
CA ARG A 133 -0.70 1.18 -12.30
C ARG A 133 0.64 1.01 -11.58
N MET A 134 1.23 -0.19 -11.67
CA MET A 134 2.52 -0.53 -11.06
C MET A 134 3.74 -0.13 -11.91
N GLY A 135 3.54 0.41 -13.11
CA GLY A 135 4.64 0.70 -14.04
C GLY A 135 5.40 -0.56 -14.50
N LYS A 136 4.75 -1.73 -14.48
CA LYS A 136 5.33 -3.03 -14.85
C LYS A 136 4.72 -3.55 -16.15
N LYS A 137 5.35 -4.57 -16.73
CA LYS A 137 4.78 -5.30 -17.87
C LYS A 137 3.73 -6.31 -17.38
N GLN A 138 2.66 -6.52 -18.15
CA GLN A 138 1.63 -7.52 -17.81
C GLN A 138 2.23 -8.93 -17.60
N SER A 139 3.25 -9.30 -18.40
CA SER A 139 3.98 -10.56 -18.24
C SER A 139 4.70 -10.69 -16.88
N THR A 140 5.12 -9.57 -16.29
CA THR A 140 5.72 -9.57 -14.93
C THR A 140 4.67 -9.92 -13.89
N ILE A 141 3.47 -9.32 -13.96
CA ILE A 141 2.34 -9.65 -13.08
C ILE A 141 1.95 -11.13 -13.25
N ALA A 142 1.79 -11.59 -14.50
CA ALA A 142 1.44 -12.98 -14.79
C ALA A 142 2.47 -13.98 -14.22
N ASN A 143 3.76 -13.70 -14.36
CA ASN A 143 4.83 -14.55 -13.82
C ASN A 143 4.82 -14.57 -12.28
N LYS A 144 4.54 -13.45 -11.65
CA LYS A 144 4.42 -13.34 -10.20
C LYS A 144 3.23 -14.18 -9.70
N LEU A 145 2.06 -14.06 -10.31
CA LEU A 145 0.87 -14.85 -9.97
C LEU A 145 1.08 -16.36 -10.13
N ARG A 146 1.91 -16.79 -11.08
CA ARG A 146 2.23 -18.21 -11.26
C ARG A 146 2.91 -18.82 -10.05
N LEU A 147 3.65 -18.03 -9.23
CA LEU A 147 4.29 -18.51 -8.01
C LEU A 147 3.30 -19.07 -7.00
N LEU A 148 2.06 -18.54 -7.01
CA LEU A 148 0.98 -19.02 -6.14
C LEU A 148 0.46 -20.42 -6.51
N LYS A 149 0.94 -21.03 -7.60
CA LYS A 149 0.68 -22.43 -7.93
C LYS A 149 1.59 -23.41 -7.17
N LEU A 150 2.69 -22.93 -6.59
CA LEU A 150 3.51 -23.74 -5.68
C LEU A 150 2.69 -24.05 -4.42
N SER A 151 2.87 -25.24 -3.87
CA SER A 151 2.26 -25.59 -2.59
C SER A 151 2.78 -24.71 -1.46
N ASP A 152 1.99 -24.56 -0.41
CA ASP A 152 2.36 -23.74 0.75
C ASP A 152 3.69 -24.20 1.37
N LYS A 153 3.91 -25.52 1.41
CA LYS A 153 5.17 -26.10 1.88
C LYS A 153 6.37 -25.63 1.07
N VAL A 154 6.26 -25.65 -0.27
CA VAL A 154 7.33 -25.19 -1.17
C VAL A 154 7.53 -23.68 -1.06
N ARG A 155 6.47 -22.88 -0.92
CA ARG A 155 6.56 -21.43 -0.71
C ARG A 155 7.34 -21.11 0.57
N ILE A 156 7.02 -21.78 1.69
CA ILE A 156 7.71 -21.60 2.97
C ILE A 156 9.20 -21.96 2.82
N LEU A 157 9.52 -23.12 2.23
CA LEU A 157 10.90 -23.54 1.99
C LEU A 157 11.69 -22.54 1.13
N CYS A 158 11.06 -21.93 0.13
CA CYS A 158 11.69 -20.89 -0.68
C CYS A 158 12.09 -19.67 0.17
N LEU A 159 11.25 -19.24 1.09
CA LEU A 159 11.51 -18.09 1.95
C LEU A 159 12.56 -18.41 3.03
N GLU A 160 12.44 -19.55 3.71
CA GLU A 160 13.37 -19.99 4.75
C GLU A 160 14.81 -20.17 4.23
N ASN A 161 14.94 -20.61 2.99
CA ASN A 161 16.25 -20.82 2.35
C ASN A 161 16.72 -19.61 1.53
N ASN A 162 16.06 -18.46 1.67
CA ASN A 162 16.39 -17.22 0.94
C ASN A 162 16.48 -17.40 -0.58
N LEU A 163 15.63 -18.27 -1.15
CA LEU A 163 15.57 -18.46 -2.59
C LEU A 163 15.01 -17.20 -3.28
N THR A 164 15.54 -16.91 -4.46
CA THR A 164 15.06 -15.78 -5.26
C THR A 164 13.79 -16.17 -6.03
N GLU A 165 13.03 -15.17 -6.49
CA GLU A 165 11.89 -15.37 -7.40
C GLU A 165 12.26 -16.23 -8.62
N ARG A 166 13.49 -16.09 -9.14
CA ARG A 166 13.97 -16.88 -10.28
C ARG A 166 14.07 -18.37 -9.93
N HIS A 167 14.55 -18.69 -8.73
CA HIS A 167 14.60 -20.07 -8.24
C HIS A 167 13.19 -20.63 -8.06
N ALA A 168 12.28 -19.90 -7.41
CA ALA A 168 10.90 -20.32 -7.22
C ALA A 168 10.16 -20.55 -8.56
N ARG A 169 10.42 -19.73 -9.59
CA ARG A 169 9.87 -19.96 -10.93
C ARG A 169 10.40 -21.22 -11.59
N ALA A 170 11.66 -21.60 -11.37
CA ALA A 170 12.21 -22.84 -11.91
C ALA A 170 11.52 -24.06 -11.31
N LEU A 171 11.14 -24.03 -10.04
CA LEU A 171 10.41 -25.12 -9.38
C LEU A 171 9.04 -25.38 -10.01
N LEU A 172 8.39 -24.35 -10.59
CA LEU A 172 7.11 -24.53 -11.30
C LEU A 172 7.19 -25.44 -12.55
N SER A 173 8.37 -25.70 -13.07
CA SER A 173 8.58 -26.55 -14.23
C SER A 173 8.87 -28.00 -13.85
N LEU A 174 9.03 -28.30 -12.56
CA LEU A 174 9.24 -29.67 -12.09
C LEU A 174 7.93 -30.45 -12.08
N PRO A 175 7.94 -31.73 -12.46
CA PRO A 175 6.72 -32.55 -12.57
C PRO A 175 6.11 -32.95 -11.22
N ASN A 176 6.90 -32.95 -10.14
CA ASN A 176 6.49 -33.31 -8.78
C ASN A 176 7.10 -32.35 -7.76
N GLU A 177 6.41 -32.16 -6.64
CA GLU A 177 6.86 -31.33 -5.50
C GLU A 177 7.69 -32.13 -4.46
N GLU A 178 8.15 -33.30 -4.81
CA GLU A 178 9.01 -34.19 -4.00
C GLU A 178 10.46 -33.77 -3.99
#